data_db2ad4cc144f7bd0cfa544d40f481a34
#
_entry.id   db2ad4cc144f7bd0cfa544d40f481a34
#
_cell.length_a   1.000
_cell.length_b   1.000
_cell.length_c   1.000
_cell.angle_alpha   90.00
_cell.angle_beta   90.00
_cell.angle_gamma   90.00
#
_symmetry.space_group_name_H-M   'P 1'
#
loop_
_entity.id
_entity.type
_entity.pdbx_description
1 polymer ?
#
loop_
_entity_poly.entity_id
_entity_poly.type
_entity_poly.pdbx_seq_one_letter_code
_entity_poly.pdbx_strand_id
1 'polypeptide(L)'
;MASDGGPCNPGAFGEISGGIDPLKRRDAPDGTFRYRCAQGQACRQGATHVRWWRPVSGSLPGRGKLWRFKYRHAGKEKRLSLGTYPDTGLADARAKHSAARKLLAAGVDPGEQRKAEKVATLERSANTFAAVAAELLAQRAKKLAPGSVERERRLLETDLAPIGSVAIADVTAPMLLRALRKVEHRGAVETAHRARQLASQVFRYAIATGRADRNPAVDLLGALQQPETKHFASLTEPADVAPLLRALWGYQGSPVVNVALKLAPLFFVRPGELRRARWADIDLDAAEWRFTASKTGTPHIVPLASQAVDILRELHLLTGRGMYVFPGVRGRDRAMSENTVNAAMRRMGFDGDTMTGHGFRAMARTILDEVLGFRPDFIEHQLAHAVRDPNGRAYNRTAHLPERRKMMQGWADYLDALRTDANVVPIKRKASQA
;
A
#
# COMPACT_ATOMS: atom_id res chain seq x y z
N MET A 1 -70.25 -23.14 19.24
CA MET A 1 -69.96 -23.69 20.58
C MET A 1 -68.74 -22.85 21.06
N ALA A 2 -69.04 -21.77 21.77
CA ALA A 2 -69.13 -21.63 23.23
C ALA A 2 -67.79 -21.99 23.85
N SER A 3 -67.08 -21.19 24.61
CA SER A 3 -67.41 -20.16 25.63
C SER A 3 -66.11 -19.44 25.98
N ASP A 4 -66.06 -18.17 26.05
CA ASP A 4 -66.14 -17.34 27.30
C ASP A 4 -64.92 -17.42 28.22
N GLY A 5 -64.34 -16.25 28.46
CA GLY A 5 -63.40 -15.98 29.53
C GLY A 5 -62.95 -14.53 29.54
N GLY A 6 -63.71 -13.64 30.15
CA GLY A 6 -63.59 -12.20 30.09
C GLY A 6 -62.45 -11.60 30.93
N PRO A 7 -62.27 -10.28 30.85
CA PRO A 7 -61.11 -9.55 31.35
C PRO A 7 -61.23 -9.18 32.83
N CYS A 8 -60.15 -9.31 33.58
CA CYS A 8 -60.05 -8.76 34.94
C CYS A 8 -59.59 -7.30 34.91
N ASN A 9 -60.41 -6.47 35.48
CA ASN A 9 -60.37 -5.04 35.68
C ASN A 9 -59.24 -4.63 36.72
N PRO A 10 -58.55 -3.51 36.54
CA PRO A 10 -57.64 -2.94 37.54
C PRO A 10 -58.42 -1.91 38.37
N GLY A 11 -58.46 -2.14 39.66
CA GLY A 11 -59.03 -1.15 40.57
C GLY A 11 -58.77 -1.51 42.01
N ALA A 12 -57.87 -0.78 42.66
CA ALA A 12 -58.05 -0.17 43.96
C ALA A 12 -56.68 0.26 44.54
N PHE A 13 -56.44 1.55 44.50
CA PHE A 13 -55.45 2.21 45.36
C PHE A 13 -55.89 2.08 46.81
N GLY A 14 -55.00 1.53 47.65
CA GLY A 14 -55.12 1.59 49.10
C GLY A 14 -53.81 2.14 49.64
N GLU A 15 -53.77 3.43 49.93
CA GLU A 15 -52.72 4.06 50.73
C GLU A 15 -52.69 3.41 52.10
N ILE A 16 -51.54 2.83 52.47
CA ILE A 16 -51.23 2.52 53.86
C ILE A 16 -49.96 3.30 54.22
N SER A 17 -50.20 4.46 54.87
CA SER A 17 -49.18 5.20 55.59
C SER A 17 -48.82 4.37 56.84
N GLY A 18 -47.69 3.67 56.77
CA GLY A 18 -47.09 2.99 57.91
C GLY A 18 -45.70 3.60 58.18
N GLY A 19 -45.62 4.44 59.23
CA GLY A 19 -44.42 5.11 59.66
C GLY A 19 -43.27 4.13 59.91
N ILE A 20 -42.15 4.43 59.33
CA ILE A 20 -40.88 3.72 59.59
C ILE A 20 -40.26 4.30 60.83
N ASP A 21 -40.30 3.57 61.93
CA ASP A 21 -39.60 3.87 63.18
C ASP A 21 -38.05 3.69 62.95
N PRO A 22 -37.21 4.73 63.15
CA PRO A 22 -35.79 4.69 62.81
C PRO A 22 -34.88 4.09 63.93
N LEU A 23 -35.39 3.50 64.92
CA LEU A 23 -34.55 3.07 66.10
C LEU A 23 -34.73 1.62 66.43
N LYS A 24 -33.93 0.74 65.79
CA LYS A 24 -33.29 -0.43 66.43
C LYS A 24 -32.20 -1.00 65.54
N ARG A 25 -31.02 -0.36 65.62
CA ARG A 25 -29.76 -0.97 65.19
C ARG A 25 -29.35 -2.02 66.21
N ARG A 26 -29.39 -3.29 65.83
CA ARG A 26 -28.58 -4.31 66.44
C ARG A 26 -27.47 -4.68 65.53
N ASP A 27 -26.25 -4.21 65.83
CA ASP A 27 -25.02 -4.58 65.13
C ASP A 27 -24.72 -6.05 65.42
N ALA A 28 -24.74 -6.90 64.42
CA ALA A 28 -24.20 -8.25 64.56
C ALA A 28 -22.67 -8.15 64.49
N PRO A 29 -21.91 -8.95 65.26
CA PRO A 29 -20.46 -8.79 65.38
C PRO A 29 -19.64 -9.13 64.14
N ASP A 30 -20.28 -9.58 63.06
CA ASP A 30 -19.62 -9.95 61.78
C ASP A 30 -19.82 -8.96 60.63
N GLY A 31 -20.50 -7.82 60.85
CA GLY A 31 -20.66 -6.77 59.84
C GLY A 31 -21.51 -7.18 58.62
N THR A 32 -22.35 -8.19 58.71
CA THR A 32 -23.24 -8.63 57.65
C THR A 32 -24.65 -8.05 57.83
N PHE A 33 -25.15 -7.28 56.81
CA PHE A 33 -26.54 -6.86 56.78
C PHE A 33 -27.39 -8.00 56.20
N ARG A 34 -28.31 -8.54 57.06
CA ARG A 34 -29.36 -9.49 56.65
C ARG A 34 -30.66 -8.72 56.40
N TYR A 35 -31.14 -8.69 55.17
CA TYR A 35 -32.51 -8.28 54.92
C TYR A 35 -33.45 -9.46 55.19
N ARG A 36 -34.38 -9.30 56.13
CA ARG A 36 -35.52 -10.20 56.29
C ARG A 36 -36.63 -9.73 55.32
N CYS A 37 -37.07 -10.62 54.45
CA CYS A 37 -38.34 -10.41 53.74
C CYS A 37 -39.51 -10.52 54.80
N ALA A 38 -40.48 -9.63 54.67
CA ALA A 38 -41.60 -9.48 55.58
C ALA A 38 -42.54 -10.69 55.73
N GLN A 39 -42.27 -11.80 55.07
CA GLN A 39 -43.05 -13.02 55.13
C GLN A 39 -42.18 -14.24 55.42
N GLY A 40 -41.60 -14.32 56.55
CA GLY A 40 -41.11 -15.50 57.27
C GLY A 40 -40.59 -16.75 56.51
N GLN A 41 -40.50 -16.76 55.19
CA GLN A 41 -40.01 -17.88 54.39
C GLN A 41 -38.54 -17.64 54.02
N ALA A 42 -37.66 -18.54 54.40
CA ALA A 42 -36.26 -18.54 54.04
C ALA A 42 -36.13 -18.81 52.53
N CYS A 43 -35.84 -17.77 51.73
CA CYS A 43 -35.44 -17.95 50.34
C CYS A 43 -34.10 -18.74 50.29
N ARG A 44 -34.17 -20.05 50.07
CA ARG A 44 -33.02 -20.89 49.70
C ARG A 44 -32.62 -20.67 48.23
N GLN A 45 -32.28 -19.47 47.86
CA GLN A 45 -31.60 -19.20 46.62
C GLN A 45 -30.33 -18.43 46.92
N GLY A 46 -29.20 -18.96 46.50
CA GLY A 46 -27.82 -18.58 46.78
C GLY A 46 -27.60 -17.10 47.04
N ALA A 47 -27.48 -16.75 48.32
CA ALA A 47 -27.18 -15.40 48.74
C ALA A 47 -25.81 -14.98 48.21
N THR A 48 -25.83 -14.14 47.20
CA THR A 48 -24.62 -13.45 46.71
C THR A 48 -24.32 -12.30 47.67
N HIS A 49 -23.33 -12.44 48.50
CA HIS A 49 -22.93 -11.41 49.46
C HIS A 49 -21.92 -10.46 48.82
N VAL A 50 -22.22 -9.17 48.81
CA VAL A 50 -21.22 -8.12 48.63
C VAL A 50 -20.58 -7.91 49.99
N ARG A 51 -19.37 -8.42 50.22
CA ARG A 51 -18.68 -8.31 51.47
C ARG A 51 -17.71 -7.13 51.45
N TRP A 52 -17.92 -6.18 52.36
CA TRP A 52 -16.90 -5.20 52.72
C TRP A 52 -15.76 -5.89 53.44
N TRP A 53 -14.55 -5.82 52.96
CA TRP A 53 -13.39 -6.31 53.67
C TRP A 53 -12.89 -5.19 54.59
N ARG A 54 -13.05 -5.37 55.89
CA ARG A 54 -12.26 -4.60 56.86
C ARG A 54 -10.80 -5.07 56.75
N PRO A 55 -9.80 -4.17 56.68
CA PRO A 55 -8.41 -4.59 56.77
C PRO A 55 -8.21 -5.24 58.15
N VAL A 56 -7.69 -6.46 58.16
CA VAL A 56 -7.16 -7.09 59.35
C VAL A 56 -6.02 -6.20 59.82
N SER A 57 -5.98 -5.89 61.10
CA SER A 57 -4.94 -5.09 61.77
C SER A 57 -3.55 -5.58 61.37
N GLY A 58 -2.83 -4.75 60.66
CA GLY A 58 -1.53 -5.05 60.07
C GLY A 58 -1.29 -4.41 58.71
N SER A 59 -2.15 -3.47 58.28
CA SER A 59 -2.02 -2.80 56.98
C SER A 59 -0.93 -1.72 56.98
N LEU A 60 0.01 -1.88 56.04
CA LEU A 60 0.90 -0.79 55.65
C LEU A 60 0.08 0.45 55.21
N PRO A 61 0.51 1.68 55.56
CA PRO A 61 -0.17 2.91 55.12
C PRO A 61 -0.23 2.97 53.60
N GLY A 62 -1.42 3.13 53.02
CA GLY A 62 -1.60 3.36 51.58
C GLY A 62 -2.48 2.38 50.82
N ARG A 63 -3.00 1.30 51.43
CA ARG A 63 -3.90 0.38 50.71
C ARG A 63 -5.35 0.87 50.73
N GLY A 64 -5.83 1.40 49.62
CA GLY A 64 -7.23 1.77 49.42
C GLY A 64 -8.21 0.61 49.63
N LYS A 65 -9.45 0.92 50.07
CA LYS A 65 -10.53 -0.05 50.25
C LYS A 65 -10.97 -0.60 48.90
N LEU A 66 -11.02 -1.94 48.75
CA LEU A 66 -11.35 -2.64 47.50
C LEU A 66 -12.81 -3.12 47.51
N TRP A 67 -13.53 -2.83 46.47
CA TRP A 67 -14.83 -3.41 46.17
C TRP A 67 -14.64 -4.77 45.53
N ARG A 68 -15.17 -5.84 46.14
CA ARG A 68 -15.07 -7.22 45.65
C ARG A 68 -16.43 -7.88 45.59
N PHE A 69 -16.67 -8.58 44.47
CA PHE A 69 -17.83 -9.44 44.26
C PHE A 69 -17.41 -10.91 44.34
N LYS A 70 -18.01 -11.66 45.24
CA LYS A 70 -17.80 -13.09 45.44
C LYS A 70 -18.99 -13.82 44.80
N TYR A 71 -18.73 -14.78 43.92
CA TYR A 71 -19.74 -15.53 43.20
C TYR A 71 -19.32 -16.97 42.96
N ARG A 72 -20.27 -17.84 42.63
CA ARG A 72 -20.01 -19.21 42.18
C ARG A 72 -20.37 -19.37 40.72
N HIS A 73 -19.51 -20.03 39.96
CA HIS A 73 -19.71 -20.38 38.57
C HIS A 73 -19.16 -21.80 38.35
N ALA A 74 -19.95 -22.68 37.71
CA ALA A 74 -19.60 -24.10 37.47
C ALA A 74 -19.08 -24.81 38.73
N GLY A 75 -19.76 -24.61 39.88
CA GLY A 75 -19.42 -25.22 41.15
C GLY A 75 -18.21 -24.62 41.89
N LYS A 76 -17.43 -23.72 41.26
CA LYS A 76 -16.23 -23.09 41.85
C LYS A 76 -16.52 -21.68 42.36
N GLU A 77 -15.97 -21.37 43.52
CA GLU A 77 -16.04 -20.03 44.11
C GLU A 77 -15.00 -19.12 43.42
N LYS A 78 -15.46 -17.98 42.93
CA LYS A 78 -14.62 -16.97 42.26
C LYS A 78 -14.81 -15.58 42.88
N ARG A 79 -13.85 -14.67 42.68
CA ARG A 79 -13.88 -13.29 43.17
C ARG A 79 -13.57 -12.31 42.02
N LEU A 80 -14.42 -11.29 41.86
CA LEU A 80 -14.24 -10.22 40.90
C LEU A 80 -13.98 -8.90 41.63
N SER A 81 -12.93 -8.17 41.28
CA SER A 81 -12.68 -6.81 41.75
C SER A 81 -13.55 -5.82 40.98
N LEU A 82 -14.32 -4.98 41.67
CA LEU A 82 -15.18 -3.95 41.06
C LEU A 82 -14.54 -2.55 41.07
N GLY A 83 -13.42 -2.38 41.78
CA GLY A 83 -12.66 -1.11 41.82
C GLY A 83 -12.13 -0.80 43.23
N THR A 84 -11.43 0.32 43.34
CA THR A 84 -10.80 0.83 44.57
C THR A 84 -11.57 2.07 45.06
N TYR A 85 -11.80 2.19 46.35
CA TYR A 85 -12.30 3.44 46.92
C TYR A 85 -11.09 4.35 47.25
N PRO A 86 -11.12 5.68 46.98
CA PRO A 86 -12.29 6.46 46.55
C PRO A 86 -12.54 6.51 45.02
N ASP A 87 -11.64 6.03 44.13
CA ASP A 87 -11.76 6.12 42.67
C ASP A 87 -13.06 5.51 42.15
N THR A 88 -13.56 4.47 42.81
CA THR A 88 -14.88 3.88 42.51
C THR A 88 -15.81 4.16 43.67
N GLY A 89 -16.81 5.01 43.46
CA GLY A 89 -17.85 5.30 44.45
C GLY A 89 -18.81 4.10 44.69
N LEU A 90 -19.63 4.21 45.71
CA LEU A 90 -20.61 3.15 46.04
C LEU A 90 -21.63 2.92 44.91
N ALA A 91 -22.09 4.01 44.24
CA ALA A 91 -23.03 3.93 43.15
C ALA A 91 -22.42 3.14 41.97
N ASP A 92 -21.18 3.44 41.60
CA ASP A 92 -20.45 2.75 40.51
C ASP A 92 -20.18 1.28 40.83
N ALA A 93 -19.80 1.01 42.08
CA ALA A 93 -19.61 -0.36 42.55
C ALA A 93 -20.90 -1.18 42.47
N ARG A 94 -22.05 -0.59 42.83
CA ARG A 94 -23.37 -1.22 42.69
C ARG A 94 -23.77 -1.46 41.24
N ALA A 95 -23.51 -0.49 40.33
CA ALA A 95 -23.75 -0.65 38.92
C ALA A 95 -22.90 -1.79 38.28
N LYS A 96 -21.60 -1.84 38.58
CA LYS A 96 -20.69 -2.91 38.16
C LYS A 96 -21.09 -4.28 38.73
N HIS A 97 -21.56 -4.32 40.00
CA HIS A 97 -22.08 -5.54 40.61
C HIS A 97 -23.33 -6.03 39.89
N SER A 98 -24.30 -5.14 39.63
CA SER A 98 -25.53 -5.47 38.88
C SER A 98 -25.23 -6.02 37.51
N ALA A 99 -24.30 -5.40 36.77
CA ALA A 99 -23.84 -5.88 35.46
C ALA A 99 -23.23 -7.28 35.55
N ALA A 100 -22.35 -7.52 36.52
CA ALA A 100 -21.76 -8.84 36.74
C ALA A 100 -22.79 -9.91 37.09
N ARG A 101 -23.84 -9.56 37.84
CA ARG A 101 -24.96 -10.48 38.12
C ARG A 101 -25.78 -10.84 36.92
N LYS A 102 -26.02 -9.86 35.98
CA LYS A 102 -26.72 -10.13 34.73
C LYS A 102 -25.95 -11.13 33.87
N LEU A 103 -24.62 -11.01 33.82
CA LEU A 103 -23.78 -11.98 33.10
C LEU A 103 -23.86 -13.38 33.71
N LEU A 104 -23.79 -13.48 35.03
CA LEU A 104 -23.95 -14.78 35.72
C LEU A 104 -25.33 -15.41 35.48
N ALA A 105 -26.39 -14.60 35.47
CA ALA A 105 -27.74 -15.08 35.17
C ALA A 105 -27.86 -15.58 33.71
N ALA A 106 -27.06 -15.03 32.79
CA ALA A 106 -26.94 -15.50 31.42
C ALA A 106 -25.95 -16.68 31.24
N GLY A 107 -25.44 -17.25 32.37
CA GLY A 107 -24.51 -18.39 32.32
C GLY A 107 -23.05 -18.02 31.98
N VAL A 108 -22.73 -16.73 31.88
CA VAL A 108 -21.38 -16.23 31.52
C VAL A 108 -20.59 -15.89 32.75
N ASP A 109 -19.31 -16.33 32.84
CA ASP A 109 -18.40 -15.96 33.89
C ASP A 109 -17.88 -14.52 33.74
N PRO A 110 -18.24 -13.57 34.64
CA PRO A 110 -17.82 -12.17 34.50
C PRO A 110 -16.30 -11.99 34.63
N GLY A 111 -15.61 -12.89 35.33
CA GLY A 111 -14.17 -12.87 35.51
C GLY A 111 -13.44 -13.24 34.20
N GLU A 112 -13.89 -14.28 33.56
CA GLU A 112 -13.33 -14.71 32.26
C GLU A 112 -13.68 -13.72 31.16
N GLN A 113 -14.89 -13.19 31.12
CA GLN A 113 -15.27 -12.15 30.13
C GLN A 113 -14.37 -10.91 30.28
N ARG A 114 -14.14 -10.43 31.50
CA ARG A 114 -13.24 -9.28 31.73
C ARG A 114 -11.79 -9.53 31.31
N LYS A 115 -11.31 -10.77 31.51
CA LYS A 115 -9.98 -11.16 31.03
C LYS A 115 -9.93 -11.17 29.50
N ALA A 116 -10.93 -11.74 28.85
CA ALA A 116 -11.04 -11.75 27.38
C ALA A 116 -11.10 -10.33 26.82
N GLU A 117 -11.91 -9.43 27.40
CA GLU A 117 -11.99 -8.02 27.03
C GLU A 117 -10.63 -7.31 27.20
N LYS A 118 -9.91 -7.58 28.29
CA LYS A 118 -8.58 -6.99 28.50
C LYS A 118 -7.56 -7.49 27.49
N VAL A 119 -7.56 -8.78 27.17
CA VAL A 119 -6.71 -9.37 26.12
C VAL A 119 -7.06 -8.77 24.77
N ALA A 120 -8.34 -8.73 24.41
CA ALA A 120 -8.79 -8.12 23.15
C ALA A 120 -8.40 -6.63 23.04
N THR A 121 -8.45 -5.87 24.13
CA THR A 121 -8.01 -4.48 24.18
C THR A 121 -6.50 -4.35 23.97
N LEU A 122 -5.71 -5.23 24.60
CA LEU A 122 -4.26 -5.25 24.40
C LEU A 122 -3.88 -5.66 22.97
N GLU A 123 -4.55 -6.66 22.41
CA GLU A 123 -4.37 -7.08 21.02
C GLU A 123 -4.75 -5.97 20.05
N ARG A 124 -5.87 -5.27 20.27
CA ARG A 124 -6.27 -4.10 19.49
C ARG A 124 -5.22 -3.00 19.52
N SER A 125 -4.71 -2.68 20.72
CA SER A 125 -3.68 -1.63 20.86
C SER A 125 -2.34 -2.01 20.23
N ALA A 126 -2.01 -3.28 20.15
CA ALA A 126 -0.81 -3.79 19.46
C ALA A 126 -1.00 -3.85 17.92
N ASN A 127 -2.22 -4.10 17.45
CA ASN A 127 -2.55 -4.23 16.05
C ASN A 127 -2.94 -2.87 15.42
N THR A 128 -2.04 -1.89 15.47
CA THR A 128 -2.24 -0.60 14.79
C THR A 128 -2.12 -0.77 13.28
N PHE A 129 -2.72 0.15 12.51
CA PHE A 129 -2.57 0.17 11.04
C PHE A 129 -1.09 0.18 10.63
N ALA A 130 -0.24 0.98 11.28
CA ALA A 130 1.19 1.05 10.98
C ALA A 130 1.92 -0.27 11.26
N ALA A 131 1.61 -0.96 12.37
CA ALA A 131 2.23 -2.24 12.71
C ALA A 131 1.91 -3.31 11.66
N VAL A 132 0.64 -3.44 11.28
CA VAL A 132 0.19 -4.39 10.25
C VAL A 132 0.76 -4.04 8.87
N ALA A 133 0.84 -2.75 8.54
CA ALA A 133 1.42 -2.26 7.30
C ALA A 133 2.92 -2.56 7.21
N ALA A 134 3.68 -2.39 8.31
CA ALA A 134 5.10 -2.70 8.38
C ALA A 134 5.36 -4.21 8.18
N GLU A 135 4.53 -5.06 8.78
CA GLU A 135 4.60 -6.51 8.62
C GLU A 135 4.36 -6.93 7.16
N LEU A 136 3.30 -6.40 6.54
CA LEU A 136 3.02 -6.64 5.11
C LEU A 136 4.19 -6.16 4.23
N LEU A 137 4.74 -4.96 4.50
CA LEU A 137 5.85 -4.41 3.74
C LEU A 137 7.10 -5.29 3.86
N ALA A 138 7.42 -5.80 5.06
CA ALA A 138 8.53 -6.72 5.28
C ALA A 138 8.37 -8.03 4.49
N GLN A 139 7.14 -8.57 4.43
CA GLN A 139 6.84 -9.75 3.63
C GLN A 139 7.01 -9.46 2.12
N ARG A 140 6.53 -8.32 1.64
CA ARG A 140 6.60 -7.92 0.23
C ARG A 140 8.01 -7.54 -0.22
N ALA A 141 8.84 -7.01 0.69
CA ALA A 141 10.23 -6.64 0.41
C ALA A 141 11.06 -7.82 -0.13
N LYS A 142 10.68 -9.06 0.18
CA LYS A 142 11.32 -10.27 -0.36
C LYS A 142 11.12 -10.44 -1.88
N LYS A 143 10.10 -9.81 -2.45
CA LYS A 143 9.71 -9.96 -3.88
C LYS A 143 9.77 -8.65 -4.66
N LEU A 144 9.71 -7.51 -3.98
CA LEU A 144 9.68 -6.20 -4.62
C LEU A 144 11.10 -5.65 -4.83
N ALA A 145 11.27 -4.87 -5.89
CA ALA A 145 12.49 -4.10 -6.09
C ALA A 145 12.65 -3.05 -4.96
N PRO A 146 13.91 -2.77 -4.49
CA PRO A 146 14.16 -1.85 -3.38
C PRO A 146 13.51 -0.48 -3.53
N GLY A 147 13.52 0.10 -4.73
CA GLY A 147 12.86 1.38 -5.00
C GLY A 147 11.32 1.33 -4.93
N SER A 148 10.69 0.15 -5.06
CA SER A 148 9.25 -0.02 -4.85
C SER A 148 8.92 -0.12 -3.37
N VAL A 149 9.74 -0.84 -2.60
CA VAL A 149 9.63 -0.92 -1.14
C VAL A 149 9.73 0.46 -0.51
N GLU A 150 10.70 1.26 -0.96
CA GLU A 150 10.90 2.62 -0.43
C GLU A 150 9.72 3.55 -0.75
N ARG A 151 9.15 3.43 -1.95
CA ARG A 151 7.93 4.19 -2.30
C ARG A 151 6.71 3.77 -1.46
N GLU A 152 6.52 2.47 -1.24
CA GLU A 152 5.43 1.99 -0.37
C GLU A 152 5.64 2.44 1.07
N ARG A 153 6.87 2.35 1.60
CA ARG A 153 7.22 2.86 2.93
C ARG A 153 6.86 4.33 3.07
N ARG A 154 7.28 5.16 2.12
CA ARG A 154 6.98 6.59 2.14
C ARG A 154 5.47 6.88 2.15
N LEU A 155 4.67 6.15 1.37
CA LEU A 155 3.21 6.27 1.40
C LEU A 155 2.65 5.94 2.80
N LEU A 156 3.14 4.89 3.44
CA LEU A 156 2.70 4.48 4.78
C LEU A 156 3.09 5.50 5.85
N GLU A 157 4.34 5.95 5.84
CA GLU A 157 4.91 6.82 6.88
C GLU A 157 4.52 8.31 6.72
N THR A 158 4.18 8.74 5.50
CA THR A 158 3.86 10.15 5.24
C THR A 158 2.37 10.35 4.97
N ASP A 159 1.83 9.64 4.00
CA ASP A 159 0.48 9.88 3.49
C ASP A 159 -0.60 9.18 4.31
N LEU A 160 -0.32 8.00 4.84
CA LEU A 160 -1.20 7.22 5.71
C LEU A 160 -0.85 7.34 7.20
N ALA A 161 0.16 8.14 7.57
CA ALA A 161 0.52 8.41 8.95
C ALA A 161 -0.66 8.85 9.85
N PRO A 162 -1.65 9.65 9.37
CA PRO A 162 -2.77 10.07 10.21
C PRO A 162 -3.63 8.92 10.76
N ILE A 163 -3.62 7.75 10.12
CA ILE A 163 -4.32 6.56 10.62
C ILE A 163 -3.36 5.52 11.20
N GLY A 164 -2.06 5.79 11.19
CA GLY A 164 -1.02 4.84 11.56
C GLY A 164 -1.14 4.30 12.98
N SER A 165 -1.47 5.15 13.96
CA SER A 165 -1.60 4.79 15.37
C SER A 165 -2.97 4.21 15.75
N VAL A 166 -3.93 4.23 14.84
CA VAL A 166 -5.28 3.70 15.09
C VAL A 166 -5.24 2.17 14.98
N ALA A 167 -5.94 1.47 15.88
CA ALA A 167 -6.10 0.03 15.77
C ALA A 167 -6.78 -0.30 14.42
N ILE A 168 -6.24 -1.28 13.68
CA ILE A 168 -6.66 -1.52 12.30
C ILE A 168 -8.15 -1.86 12.17
N ALA A 169 -8.72 -2.53 13.17
CA ALA A 169 -10.13 -2.86 13.25
C ALA A 169 -11.03 -1.62 13.42
N ASP A 170 -10.49 -0.53 13.97
CA ASP A 170 -11.24 0.70 14.30
C ASP A 170 -11.09 1.78 13.21
N VAL A 171 -10.27 1.54 12.18
CA VAL A 171 -10.12 2.47 11.06
C VAL A 171 -11.38 2.45 10.19
N THR A 172 -12.03 3.60 10.09
CA THR A 172 -13.26 3.77 9.29
C THR A 172 -12.97 4.41 7.92
N ALA A 173 -13.90 4.23 6.95
CA ALA A 173 -13.79 4.84 5.62
C ALA A 173 -13.67 6.38 5.69
N PRO A 174 -14.41 7.14 6.53
CA PRO A 174 -14.22 8.58 6.68
C PRO A 174 -12.84 8.98 7.23
N MET A 175 -12.23 8.17 8.11
CA MET A 175 -10.88 8.43 8.61
C MET A 175 -9.84 8.30 7.52
N LEU A 176 -9.91 7.20 6.76
CA LEU A 176 -9.04 6.96 5.62
C LEU A 176 -9.24 8.04 4.54
N LEU A 177 -10.47 8.38 4.19
CA LEU A 177 -10.77 9.43 3.21
C LEU A 177 -10.16 10.78 3.59
N ARG A 178 -10.21 11.16 4.86
CA ARG A 178 -9.56 12.39 5.37
C ARG A 178 -8.05 12.39 5.12
N ALA A 179 -7.38 11.26 5.35
CA ALA A 179 -5.95 11.15 5.07
C ALA A 179 -5.67 11.28 3.57
N LEU A 180 -6.45 10.60 2.72
CA LEU A 180 -6.29 10.63 1.26
C LEU A 180 -6.58 12.01 0.67
N ARG A 181 -7.60 12.72 1.16
CA ARG A 181 -7.92 14.09 0.72
C ARG A 181 -6.81 15.09 1.05
N LYS A 182 -6.06 14.92 2.13
CA LYS A 182 -4.86 15.76 2.38
C LYS A 182 -3.81 15.60 1.27
N VAL A 183 -3.67 14.37 0.73
CA VAL A 183 -2.76 14.11 -0.38
C VAL A 183 -3.30 14.73 -1.67
N GLU A 184 -4.58 14.62 -1.91
CA GLU A 184 -5.30 15.18 -3.06
C GLU A 184 -5.21 16.71 -3.09
N HIS A 185 -5.47 17.40 -1.95
CA HIS A 185 -5.42 18.86 -1.84
C HIS A 185 -4.04 19.46 -2.12
N ARG A 186 -2.96 18.72 -1.97
CA ARG A 186 -1.62 19.18 -2.39
C ARG A 186 -1.33 18.93 -3.87
N GLY A 187 -2.35 18.58 -4.68
CA GLY A 187 -2.23 18.33 -6.11
C GLY A 187 -1.72 16.93 -6.49
N ALA A 188 -1.54 16.01 -5.52
CA ALA A 188 -0.96 14.70 -5.75
C ALA A 188 -2.04 13.60 -5.90
N VAL A 189 -2.99 13.80 -6.82
CA VAL A 189 -4.16 12.91 -7.03
C VAL A 189 -3.75 11.47 -7.26
N GLU A 190 -2.80 11.22 -8.16
CA GLU A 190 -2.27 9.87 -8.43
C GLU A 190 -1.67 9.20 -7.19
N THR A 191 -0.99 9.98 -6.34
CA THR A 191 -0.44 9.50 -5.07
C THR A 191 -1.54 9.11 -4.10
N ALA A 192 -2.63 9.87 -4.05
CA ALA A 192 -3.81 9.54 -3.22
C ALA A 192 -4.42 8.19 -3.65
N HIS A 193 -4.56 7.96 -4.96
CA HIS A 193 -5.03 6.67 -5.48
C HIS A 193 -4.10 5.51 -5.11
N ARG A 194 -2.79 5.70 -5.22
CA ARG A 194 -1.79 4.69 -4.81
C ARG A 194 -1.83 4.43 -3.31
N ALA A 195 -1.98 5.46 -2.49
CA ALA A 195 -2.12 5.33 -1.04
C ALA A 195 -3.40 4.55 -0.68
N ARG A 196 -4.55 4.85 -1.34
CA ARG A 196 -5.78 4.08 -1.17
C ARG A 196 -5.59 2.61 -1.54
N GLN A 197 -4.93 2.34 -2.68
CA GLN A 197 -4.67 0.96 -3.13
C GLN A 197 -3.77 0.21 -2.14
N LEU A 198 -2.73 0.86 -1.61
CA LEU A 198 -1.85 0.28 -0.61
C LEU A 198 -2.59 0.03 0.72
N ALA A 199 -3.40 0.98 1.19
CA ALA A 199 -4.27 0.79 2.34
C ALA A 199 -5.21 -0.40 2.17
N SER A 200 -5.83 -0.55 0.98
CA SER A 200 -6.66 -1.72 0.67
C SER A 200 -5.87 -3.05 0.77
N GLN A 201 -4.61 -3.06 0.41
CA GLN A 201 -3.76 -4.26 0.54
C GLN A 201 -3.46 -4.56 2.01
N VAL A 202 -3.20 -3.53 2.83
CA VAL A 202 -2.99 -3.67 4.28
C VAL A 202 -4.24 -4.23 4.94
N PHE A 203 -5.44 -3.72 4.63
CA PHE A 203 -6.69 -4.24 5.17
C PHE A 203 -6.97 -5.68 4.74
N ARG A 204 -6.73 -6.03 3.48
CA ARG A 204 -6.87 -7.43 3.01
C ARG A 204 -5.94 -8.37 3.78
N TYR A 205 -4.71 -7.94 4.05
CA TYR A 205 -3.78 -8.70 4.86
C TYR A 205 -4.26 -8.82 6.31
N ALA A 206 -4.78 -7.74 6.90
CA ALA A 206 -5.36 -7.75 8.23
C ALA A 206 -6.55 -8.71 8.34
N ILE A 207 -7.44 -8.73 7.34
CA ILE A 207 -8.59 -9.65 7.27
C ILE A 207 -8.09 -11.10 7.17
N ALA A 208 -7.13 -11.37 6.29
CA ALA A 208 -6.56 -12.71 6.13
C ALA A 208 -5.85 -13.23 7.40
N THR A 209 -5.41 -12.33 8.29
CA THR A 209 -4.76 -12.66 9.57
C THR A 209 -5.68 -12.51 10.78
N GLY A 210 -6.99 -12.30 10.57
CA GLY A 210 -8.00 -12.21 11.64
C GLY A 210 -7.92 -10.93 12.50
N ARG A 211 -7.26 -9.87 12.00
CA ARG A 211 -7.07 -8.60 12.73
C ARG A 211 -8.07 -7.50 12.33
N ALA A 212 -8.83 -7.71 11.27
CA ALA A 212 -9.91 -6.82 10.83
C ALA A 212 -11.01 -7.63 10.14
N ASP A 213 -12.26 -7.14 10.19
CA ASP A 213 -13.41 -7.81 9.59
C ASP A 213 -13.79 -7.23 8.22
N ARG A 214 -13.38 -5.98 7.93
CA ARG A 214 -13.74 -5.28 6.69
C ARG A 214 -12.60 -4.42 6.15
N ASN A 215 -12.69 -4.10 4.86
CA ASN A 215 -11.74 -3.24 4.16
C ASN A 215 -12.40 -1.90 3.80
N PRO A 216 -12.21 -0.84 4.60
CA PRO A 216 -12.84 0.46 4.35
C PRO A 216 -12.31 1.18 3.10
N ALA A 217 -11.17 0.77 2.54
CA ALA A 217 -10.63 1.37 1.32
C ALA A 217 -11.43 1.00 0.05
N VAL A 218 -12.25 -0.05 0.09
CA VAL A 218 -13.14 -0.45 -1.01
C VAL A 218 -14.30 0.53 -1.13
N ASP A 219 -14.84 0.98 0.00
CA ASP A 219 -15.94 1.93 0.05
C ASP A 219 -15.55 3.32 -0.52
N LEU A 220 -14.26 3.55 -0.74
CA LEU A 220 -13.72 4.80 -1.28
C LEU A 220 -13.42 4.74 -2.79
N LEU A 221 -13.90 3.72 -3.48
CA LEU A 221 -13.87 3.70 -4.95
C LEU A 221 -14.75 4.84 -5.47
N GLY A 222 -14.15 5.73 -6.29
CA GLY A 222 -14.84 6.90 -6.83
C GLY A 222 -14.96 8.12 -5.88
N ALA A 223 -14.48 8.01 -4.62
CA ALA A 223 -14.54 9.12 -3.66
C ALA A 223 -13.41 10.17 -3.82
N LEU A 224 -12.39 9.86 -4.63
CA LEU A 224 -11.28 10.74 -4.98
C LEU A 224 -11.44 11.27 -6.40
N GLN A 225 -10.86 12.44 -6.68
CA GLN A 225 -10.80 12.98 -8.04
C GLN A 225 -10.12 11.97 -8.97
N GLN A 226 -10.60 11.87 -10.19
CA GLN A 226 -9.94 11.01 -11.19
C GLN A 226 -8.61 11.64 -11.60
N PRO A 227 -7.50 10.87 -11.60
CA PRO A 227 -6.24 11.38 -12.08
C PRO A 227 -6.33 11.62 -13.59
N GLU A 228 -5.87 12.76 -14.05
CA GLU A 228 -5.67 12.98 -15.47
C GLU A 228 -4.57 12.04 -15.98
N THR A 229 -4.92 11.17 -16.91
CA THR A 229 -3.95 10.28 -17.55
C THR A 229 -3.13 11.08 -18.55
N LYS A 230 -1.96 11.58 -18.13
CA LYS A 230 -0.99 12.15 -19.06
C LYS A 230 -0.08 11.05 -19.60
N HIS A 231 -0.11 10.82 -20.89
CA HIS A 231 0.90 10.00 -21.55
C HIS A 231 2.25 10.73 -21.54
N PHE A 232 3.35 9.99 -21.59
CA PHE A 232 4.66 10.62 -21.76
C PHE A 232 4.69 11.33 -23.09
N ALA A 233 5.06 12.61 -23.07
CA ALA A 233 5.17 13.40 -24.28
C ALA A 233 6.19 12.77 -25.25
N SER A 234 5.83 12.72 -26.51
CA SER A 234 6.60 12.09 -27.58
C SER A 234 6.28 12.77 -28.91
N LEU A 235 7.31 13.08 -29.64
CA LEU A 235 7.19 13.50 -31.05
C LEU A 235 7.13 12.25 -31.92
N THR A 236 6.09 12.10 -32.72
CA THR A 236 5.87 10.94 -33.60
C THR A 236 5.84 11.31 -35.06
N GLU A 237 5.61 12.59 -35.39
CA GLU A 237 5.63 13.08 -36.73
C GLU A 237 7.07 13.29 -37.23
N PRO A 238 7.46 12.77 -38.41
CA PRO A 238 8.80 12.91 -38.93
C PRO A 238 9.29 14.36 -39.03
N ALA A 239 8.40 15.30 -39.37
CA ALA A 239 8.71 16.72 -39.44
C ALA A 239 9.17 17.31 -38.12
N ASP A 240 8.60 16.83 -37.00
CA ASP A 240 8.95 17.28 -35.64
C ASP A 240 10.16 16.52 -35.08
N VAL A 241 10.37 15.29 -35.51
CA VAL A 241 11.51 14.45 -35.10
C VAL A 241 12.82 14.95 -35.69
N ALA A 242 12.83 15.44 -36.92
CA ALA A 242 14.03 15.92 -37.59
C ALA A 242 14.74 17.07 -36.84
N PRO A 243 14.05 18.13 -36.36
CA PRO A 243 14.65 19.17 -35.52
C PRO A 243 15.17 18.63 -34.19
N LEU A 244 14.45 17.72 -33.55
CA LEU A 244 14.90 17.06 -32.32
C LEU A 244 16.24 16.34 -32.55
N LEU A 245 16.34 15.51 -33.60
CA LEU A 245 17.58 14.79 -33.90
C LEU A 245 18.75 15.73 -34.15
N ARG A 246 18.54 16.81 -34.93
CA ARG A 246 19.58 17.83 -35.14
C ARG A 246 20.06 18.45 -33.83
N ALA A 247 19.13 18.77 -32.93
CA ALA A 247 19.49 19.32 -31.61
C ALA A 247 20.25 18.31 -30.75
N LEU A 248 19.87 17.02 -30.75
CA LEU A 248 20.56 15.97 -29.99
C LEU A 248 22.00 15.79 -30.49
N TRP A 249 22.22 15.80 -31.81
CA TRP A 249 23.56 15.67 -32.39
C TRP A 249 24.42 16.92 -32.22
N GLY A 250 23.80 18.10 -32.20
CA GLY A 250 24.45 19.39 -31.97
C GLY A 250 24.69 19.71 -30.48
N TYR A 251 24.30 18.84 -29.54
CA TYR A 251 24.43 19.13 -28.13
C TYR A 251 25.88 19.38 -27.70
N GLN A 252 26.12 20.56 -27.13
CA GLN A 252 27.44 20.97 -26.59
C GLN A 252 27.45 20.79 -25.07
N GLY A 253 28.02 19.70 -24.60
CA GLY A 253 28.11 19.38 -23.18
C GLY A 253 29.05 18.21 -22.91
N SER A 254 28.89 17.55 -21.75
CA SER A 254 29.72 16.39 -21.43
C SER A 254 29.64 15.31 -22.53
N PRO A 255 30.78 14.75 -22.97
CA PRO A 255 30.82 13.69 -24.00
C PRO A 255 29.89 12.52 -23.66
N VAL A 256 29.85 12.11 -22.39
CA VAL A 256 28.98 11.02 -21.91
C VAL A 256 27.50 11.36 -22.10
N VAL A 257 27.11 12.60 -21.84
CA VAL A 257 25.70 13.05 -22.03
C VAL A 257 25.37 13.20 -23.50
N ASN A 258 26.31 13.72 -24.32
CA ASN A 258 26.13 13.83 -25.76
C ASN A 258 25.85 12.45 -26.38
N VAL A 259 26.68 11.45 -26.05
CA VAL A 259 26.49 10.09 -26.53
C VAL A 259 25.20 9.46 -26.02
N ALA A 260 24.83 9.68 -24.75
CA ALA A 260 23.57 9.18 -24.21
C ALA A 260 22.34 9.77 -24.94
N LEU A 261 22.41 11.04 -25.34
CA LEU A 261 21.36 11.71 -26.14
C LEU A 261 21.23 11.11 -27.52
N LYS A 262 22.36 10.82 -28.22
CA LYS A 262 22.36 10.19 -29.54
C LYS A 262 21.88 8.73 -29.50
N LEU A 263 22.28 7.97 -28.48
CA LEU A 263 21.89 6.56 -28.35
C LEU A 263 20.47 6.34 -27.80
N ALA A 264 19.89 7.34 -27.12
CA ALA A 264 18.52 7.22 -26.60
C ALA A 264 17.47 6.93 -27.69
N PRO A 265 17.40 7.69 -28.82
CA PRO A 265 16.51 7.38 -29.93
C PRO A 265 16.91 6.11 -30.68
N LEU A 266 18.21 5.81 -30.82
CA LEU A 266 18.70 4.63 -31.55
C LEU A 266 18.30 3.33 -30.84
N PHE A 267 18.37 3.28 -29.52
CA PHE A 267 18.07 2.08 -28.75
C PHE A 267 16.62 1.97 -28.32
N PHE A 268 15.96 3.10 -28.10
CA PHE A 268 14.59 3.24 -27.54
C PHE A 268 14.27 2.25 -26.42
N VAL A 269 15.27 1.90 -25.61
CA VAL A 269 15.12 1.15 -24.35
C VAL A 269 14.58 2.05 -23.24
N ARG A 270 14.21 1.48 -22.11
CA ARG A 270 13.77 2.32 -20.98
C ARG A 270 14.91 3.22 -20.48
N PRO A 271 14.65 4.50 -20.15
CA PRO A 271 15.71 5.42 -19.70
C PRO A 271 16.53 4.89 -18.53
N GLY A 272 15.91 4.10 -17.66
CA GLY A 272 16.59 3.44 -16.55
C GLY A 272 17.55 2.32 -16.98
N GLU A 273 17.29 1.69 -18.11
CA GLU A 273 18.15 0.66 -18.73
C GLU A 273 19.33 1.34 -19.42
N LEU A 274 19.07 2.34 -20.28
CA LEU A 274 20.11 3.11 -20.95
C LEU A 274 21.16 3.63 -19.97
N ARG A 275 20.75 4.42 -18.97
CA ARG A 275 21.68 5.04 -18.02
C ARG A 275 22.50 4.07 -17.21
N ARG A 276 22.04 2.83 -17.03
CA ARG A 276 22.71 1.76 -16.28
C ARG A 276 23.38 0.72 -17.15
N ALA A 277 23.49 0.98 -18.45
CA ALA A 277 24.21 0.11 -19.37
C ALA A 277 25.63 -0.13 -18.86
N ARG A 278 26.08 -1.38 -18.89
CA ARG A 278 27.42 -1.78 -18.49
C ARG A 278 28.20 -2.23 -19.70
N TRP A 279 29.48 -1.94 -19.74
CA TRP A 279 30.35 -2.40 -20.82
C TRP A 279 30.42 -3.94 -20.91
N ALA A 280 30.38 -4.63 -19.77
CA ALA A 280 30.33 -6.09 -19.75
C ALA A 280 29.12 -6.72 -20.41
N ASP A 281 28.02 -5.95 -20.59
CA ASP A 281 26.78 -6.40 -21.22
C ASP A 281 26.75 -6.10 -22.73
N ILE A 282 27.76 -5.41 -23.29
CA ILE A 282 27.84 -4.98 -24.68
C ILE A 282 28.93 -5.74 -25.41
N ASP A 283 28.55 -6.43 -26.47
CA ASP A 283 29.44 -7.06 -27.41
C ASP A 283 29.46 -6.22 -28.70
N LEU A 284 30.55 -5.44 -28.90
CA LEU A 284 30.70 -4.55 -30.03
C LEU A 284 31.01 -5.29 -31.34
N ASP A 285 31.55 -6.49 -31.29
CA ASP A 285 31.90 -7.30 -32.45
C ASP A 285 30.66 -8.11 -32.93
N ALA A 286 29.87 -8.67 -31.97
CA ALA A 286 28.59 -9.28 -32.30
C ALA A 286 27.48 -8.24 -32.57
N ALA A 287 27.74 -6.96 -32.31
CA ALA A 287 26.79 -5.86 -32.37
C ALA A 287 25.51 -6.14 -31.56
N GLU A 288 25.69 -6.51 -30.30
CA GLU A 288 24.59 -6.84 -29.38
C GLU A 288 24.80 -6.24 -27.99
N TRP A 289 23.72 -5.77 -27.39
CA TRP A 289 23.64 -5.42 -25.99
C TRP A 289 22.69 -6.37 -25.27
N ARG A 290 23.21 -7.14 -24.29
CA ARG A 290 22.49 -8.19 -23.57
C ARG A 290 22.33 -7.82 -22.12
N PHE A 291 21.10 -7.66 -21.63
CA PHE A 291 20.82 -7.31 -20.24
C PHE A 291 19.51 -7.93 -19.74
N THR A 292 19.26 -7.85 -18.44
CA THR A 292 17.97 -8.21 -17.84
C THR A 292 17.08 -6.99 -17.77
N ALA A 293 15.93 -7.02 -18.46
CA ALA A 293 14.98 -5.92 -18.49
C ALA A 293 14.47 -5.59 -17.09
N SER A 294 14.66 -4.35 -16.66
CA SER A 294 14.52 -3.93 -15.26
C SER A 294 13.08 -4.04 -14.72
N LYS A 295 12.06 -3.96 -15.57
CA LYS A 295 10.64 -3.99 -15.17
C LYS A 295 10.08 -5.41 -15.15
N THR A 296 10.53 -6.27 -16.08
CA THR A 296 9.98 -7.62 -16.28
C THR A 296 10.86 -8.71 -15.67
N GLY A 297 12.12 -8.42 -15.35
CA GLY A 297 13.09 -9.40 -14.89
C GLY A 297 13.50 -10.41 -15.96
N THR A 298 13.18 -10.15 -17.23
CA THR A 298 13.45 -11.05 -18.36
C THR A 298 14.74 -10.66 -19.07
N PRO A 299 15.60 -11.63 -19.47
CA PRO A 299 16.74 -11.35 -20.32
C PRO A 299 16.30 -10.77 -21.65
N HIS A 300 17.00 -9.74 -22.11
CA HIS A 300 16.71 -9.01 -23.32
C HIS A 300 17.98 -8.80 -24.15
N ILE A 301 17.85 -8.86 -25.48
CA ILE A 301 18.93 -8.61 -26.43
C ILE A 301 18.47 -7.43 -27.28
N VAL A 302 19.31 -6.40 -27.38
CA VAL A 302 19.16 -5.26 -28.27
C VAL A 302 20.20 -5.37 -29.37
N PRO A 303 19.81 -5.66 -30.62
CA PRO A 303 20.72 -5.55 -31.76
C PRO A 303 21.17 -4.10 -31.94
N LEU A 304 22.45 -3.90 -32.17
CA LEU A 304 23.04 -2.59 -32.36
C LEU A 304 23.20 -2.31 -33.87
N ALA A 305 22.68 -1.19 -34.34
CA ALA A 305 22.96 -0.70 -35.66
C ALA A 305 24.42 -0.21 -35.79
N SER A 306 24.98 -0.18 -36.97
CA SER A 306 26.36 0.24 -37.21
C SER A 306 26.66 1.62 -36.62
N GLN A 307 25.77 2.60 -36.80
CA GLN A 307 25.90 3.93 -36.20
C GLN A 307 26.03 3.92 -34.70
N ALA A 308 25.29 3.04 -34.02
CA ALA A 308 25.34 2.89 -32.58
C ALA A 308 26.65 2.22 -32.13
N VAL A 309 27.15 1.25 -32.86
CA VAL A 309 28.44 0.59 -32.63
C VAL A 309 29.59 1.61 -32.75
N ASP A 310 29.59 2.44 -33.76
CA ASP A 310 30.63 3.45 -33.96
C ASP A 310 30.64 4.48 -32.84
N ILE A 311 29.45 4.99 -32.45
CA ILE A 311 29.32 5.91 -31.32
C ILE A 311 29.79 5.25 -30.00
N LEU A 312 29.50 3.97 -29.78
CA LEU A 312 29.94 3.23 -28.59
C LEU A 312 31.44 2.98 -28.60
N ARG A 313 32.05 2.68 -29.76
CA ARG A 313 33.52 2.51 -29.88
C ARG A 313 34.25 3.79 -29.52
N GLU A 314 33.80 4.94 -29.97
CA GLU A 314 34.35 6.24 -29.58
C GLU A 314 34.20 6.48 -28.06
N LEU A 315 33.03 6.22 -27.49
CA LEU A 315 32.81 6.39 -26.05
C LEU A 315 33.64 5.42 -25.22
N HIS A 316 33.91 4.21 -25.72
CA HIS A 316 34.70 3.21 -25.04
C HIS A 316 36.12 3.69 -24.72
N LEU A 317 36.70 4.52 -25.57
CA LEU A 317 38.03 5.14 -25.32
C LEU A 317 38.01 5.99 -24.05
N LEU A 318 36.86 6.58 -23.69
CA LEU A 318 36.69 7.47 -22.55
C LEU A 318 36.21 6.75 -21.27
N THR A 319 35.32 5.80 -21.41
CA THR A 319 34.62 5.18 -20.27
C THR A 319 34.81 3.67 -20.14
N GLY A 320 35.43 3.02 -21.13
CA GLY A 320 35.61 1.56 -21.21
C GLY A 320 36.38 0.91 -20.06
N ARG A 321 37.21 1.69 -19.32
CA ARG A 321 37.85 1.22 -18.10
C ARG A 321 36.96 1.17 -16.88
N GLY A 322 35.71 1.69 -16.96
CA GLY A 322 34.74 1.72 -15.89
C GLY A 322 33.69 0.64 -16.08
N MET A 323 32.82 0.46 -15.09
CA MET A 323 31.70 -0.49 -15.15
C MET A 323 30.61 0.00 -16.11
N TYR A 324 30.28 1.29 -16.07
CA TYR A 324 29.13 1.85 -16.77
C TYR A 324 29.54 2.51 -18.08
N VAL A 325 28.72 2.33 -19.12
CA VAL A 325 28.85 3.05 -20.39
C VAL A 325 28.65 4.56 -20.14
N PHE A 326 27.71 4.90 -19.28
CA PHE A 326 27.36 6.28 -18.91
C PHE A 326 27.61 6.50 -17.42
N PRO A 327 28.87 6.72 -16.99
CA PRO A 327 29.18 6.99 -15.61
C PRO A 327 28.65 8.34 -15.14
N GLY A 328 28.39 8.45 -13.85
CA GLY A 328 27.96 9.69 -13.20
C GLY A 328 29.11 10.64 -12.97
N VAL A 329 28.85 11.94 -12.97
CA VAL A 329 29.86 13.01 -12.70
C VAL A 329 30.47 12.87 -11.29
N ARG A 330 29.73 12.32 -10.32
CA ARG A 330 30.16 12.19 -8.91
C ARG A 330 30.96 10.91 -8.60
N GLY A 331 31.27 10.10 -9.60
CA GLY A 331 32.04 8.85 -9.41
C GLY A 331 31.83 7.88 -10.57
N ARG A 332 32.92 7.21 -10.97
CA ARG A 332 32.92 6.24 -12.08
C ARG A 332 32.15 4.96 -11.74
N ASP A 333 31.95 4.66 -10.46
CA ASP A 333 31.22 3.49 -9.97
C ASP A 333 29.71 3.72 -9.85
N ARG A 334 29.22 4.87 -10.29
CA ARG A 334 27.77 5.19 -10.33
C ARG A 334 27.33 5.47 -11.74
N ALA A 335 26.16 4.94 -12.10
CA ALA A 335 25.51 5.29 -13.35
C ALA A 335 25.09 6.77 -13.38
N MET A 336 25.01 7.34 -14.56
CA MET A 336 24.44 8.67 -14.82
C MET A 336 23.09 8.85 -14.12
N SER A 337 22.79 10.07 -13.64
CA SER A 337 21.53 10.40 -12.99
C SER A 337 20.34 10.16 -13.94
N GLU A 338 19.20 9.73 -13.37
CA GLU A 338 17.99 9.46 -14.14
C GLU A 338 17.39 10.69 -14.86
N ASN A 339 17.66 11.88 -14.34
CA ASN A 339 17.17 13.12 -14.95
C ASN A 339 18.11 13.73 -15.99
N THR A 340 19.32 13.17 -16.20
CA THR A 340 20.33 13.82 -17.03
C THR A 340 19.89 14.01 -18.47
N VAL A 341 19.34 12.99 -19.11
CA VAL A 341 18.84 13.06 -20.50
C VAL A 341 17.70 14.07 -20.60
N ASN A 342 16.71 14.00 -19.72
CA ASN A 342 15.59 14.95 -19.72
C ASN A 342 16.05 16.39 -19.41
N ALA A 343 17.02 16.58 -18.52
CA ALA A 343 17.56 17.90 -18.24
C ALA A 343 18.33 18.48 -19.44
N ALA A 344 19.04 17.64 -20.17
CA ALA A 344 19.74 18.07 -21.40
C ALA A 344 18.72 18.44 -22.52
N MET A 345 17.68 17.66 -22.72
CA MET A 345 16.60 17.97 -23.68
C MET A 345 15.90 19.28 -23.34
N ARG A 346 15.57 19.53 -22.09
CA ARG A 346 14.99 20.82 -21.65
C ARG A 346 15.88 22.02 -21.94
N ARG A 347 17.21 21.88 -21.78
CA ARG A 347 18.15 22.98 -22.14
C ARG A 347 18.19 23.27 -23.62
N MET A 348 17.81 22.28 -24.46
CA MET A 348 17.69 22.45 -25.89
C MET A 348 16.30 22.92 -26.35
N GLY A 349 15.38 23.22 -25.39
CA GLY A 349 14.03 23.70 -25.68
C GLY A 349 12.96 22.60 -25.72
N PHE A 350 13.30 21.34 -25.54
CA PHE A 350 12.32 20.23 -25.46
C PHE A 350 11.94 19.99 -24.00
N ASP A 351 10.81 20.51 -23.60
CA ASP A 351 10.29 20.35 -22.22
C ASP A 351 9.63 18.97 -22.00
N GLY A 352 9.11 18.78 -20.77
CA GLY A 352 8.48 17.52 -20.40
C GLY A 352 7.13 17.27 -21.07
N ASP A 353 6.50 18.30 -21.64
CA ASP A 353 5.23 18.21 -22.36
C ASP A 353 5.45 18.06 -23.88
N THR A 354 6.67 18.29 -24.37
CA THR A 354 7.07 18.10 -25.78
C THR A 354 7.73 16.75 -26.00
N MET A 355 8.80 16.43 -25.24
CA MET A 355 9.55 15.18 -25.41
C MET A 355 10.22 14.75 -24.11
N THR A 356 10.16 13.46 -23.85
CA THR A 356 10.86 12.84 -22.71
C THR A 356 11.76 11.69 -23.15
N GLY A 357 12.72 11.31 -22.32
CA GLY A 357 13.54 10.11 -22.59
C GLY A 357 12.71 8.82 -22.71
N HIS A 358 11.49 8.79 -22.11
CA HIS A 358 10.56 7.69 -22.31
C HIS A 358 9.79 7.82 -23.65
N GLY A 359 9.60 9.04 -24.13
CA GLY A 359 8.94 9.34 -25.40
C GLY A 359 9.62 8.71 -26.62
N PHE A 360 10.97 8.50 -26.58
CA PHE A 360 11.68 7.80 -27.66
C PHE A 360 11.10 6.41 -27.96
N ARG A 361 10.49 5.75 -26.99
CA ARG A 361 9.87 4.44 -27.18
C ARG A 361 8.55 4.55 -27.97
N ALA A 362 7.74 5.55 -27.66
CA ALA A 362 6.51 5.81 -28.39
C ALA A 362 6.83 6.30 -29.82
N MET A 363 7.81 7.20 -29.96
CA MET A 363 8.34 7.66 -31.24
C MET A 363 8.74 6.46 -32.13
N ALA A 364 9.61 5.60 -31.62
CA ALA A 364 10.07 4.43 -32.37
C ALA A 364 8.93 3.46 -32.69
N ARG A 365 8.02 3.18 -31.72
CA ARG A 365 6.89 2.29 -31.95
C ARG A 365 6.01 2.79 -33.11
N THR A 366 5.64 4.06 -33.06
CA THR A 366 4.75 4.66 -34.09
C THR A 366 5.42 4.69 -35.44
N ILE A 367 6.64 5.23 -35.54
CA ILE A 367 7.32 5.38 -36.85
C ILE A 367 7.71 4.02 -37.45
N LEU A 368 8.18 3.07 -36.62
CA LEU A 368 8.50 1.72 -37.13
C LEU A 368 7.28 0.99 -37.70
N ASP A 369 6.11 1.15 -37.08
CA ASP A 369 4.86 0.53 -37.53
C ASP A 369 4.24 1.29 -38.69
N GLU A 370 3.98 2.59 -38.54
CA GLU A 370 3.15 3.38 -39.45
C GLU A 370 3.92 3.92 -40.64
N VAL A 371 5.21 4.27 -40.49
CA VAL A 371 6.04 4.85 -41.53
C VAL A 371 6.91 3.79 -42.20
N LEU A 372 7.62 2.98 -41.41
CA LEU A 372 8.56 1.98 -41.93
C LEU A 372 7.93 0.62 -42.21
N GLY A 373 6.71 0.37 -41.74
CA GLY A 373 5.93 -0.82 -42.02
C GLY A 373 6.49 -2.13 -41.42
N PHE A 374 7.28 -2.04 -40.33
CA PHE A 374 7.73 -3.23 -39.65
C PHE A 374 6.59 -3.88 -38.86
N ARG A 375 6.67 -5.19 -38.68
CA ARG A 375 5.65 -5.96 -37.97
C ARG A 375 5.61 -5.58 -36.49
N PRO A 376 4.41 -5.38 -35.92
CA PRO A 376 4.26 -5.00 -34.50
C PRO A 376 4.90 -5.98 -33.52
N ASP A 377 4.91 -7.29 -33.81
CA ASP A 377 5.52 -8.28 -32.94
C ASP A 377 7.05 -8.09 -32.81
N PHE A 378 7.76 -7.72 -33.89
CA PHE A 378 9.19 -7.39 -33.83
C PHE A 378 9.44 -6.15 -32.96
N ILE A 379 8.58 -5.14 -33.10
CA ILE A 379 8.65 -3.88 -32.35
C ILE A 379 8.39 -4.15 -30.86
N GLU A 380 7.34 -4.89 -30.51
CA GLU A 380 6.99 -5.19 -29.12
C GLU A 380 8.08 -6.06 -28.45
N HIS A 381 8.69 -7.00 -29.18
CA HIS A 381 9.85 -7.74 -28.69
C HIS A 381 11.05 -6.83 -28.43
N GLN A 382 11.33 -5.88 -29.33
CA GLN A 382 12.40 -4.91 -29.17
C GLN A 382 12.14 -3.98 -27.96
N LEU A 383 10.91 -3.65 -27.71
CA LEU A 383 10.48 -2.87 -26.54
C LEU A 383 10.51 -3.66 -25.23
N ALA A 384 10.86 -4.95 -25.25
CA ALA A 384 10.77 -5.85 -24.08
C ALA A 384 9.38 -5.82 -23.42
N HIS A 385 8.33 -5.77 -24.24
CA HIS A 385 6.96 -5.97 -23.80
C HIS A 385 6.63 -7.46 -23.78
N ALA A 386 5.69 -7.88 -22.93
CA ALA A 386 5.19 -9.23 -22.92
C ALA A 386 4.32 -9.45 -24.18
N VAL A 387 4.89 -10.05 -25.21
CA VAL A 387 4.12 -10.52 -26.36
C VAL A 387 3.44 -11.82 -25.94
N ARG A 388 2.11 -11.85 -25.93
CA ARG A 388 1.35 -13.09 -25.75
C ARG A 388 1.53 -13.93 -27.01
N ASP A 389 2.38 -14.94 -26.96
CA ASP A 389 2.43 -15.98 -27.98
C ASP A 389 1.16 -16.84 -27.83
N PRO A 390 0.32 -16.97 -28.87
CA PRO A 390 -0.84 -17.86 -28.87
C PRO A 390 -0.49 -19.31 -28.52
N ASN A 391 0.75 -19.74 -28.78
CA ASN A 391 1.24 -21.10 -28.55
C ASN A 391 1.91 -21.29 -27.18
N GLY A 392 1.81 -20.31 -26.25
CA GLY A 392 2.26 -20.45 -24.86
C GLY A 392 3.77 -20.58 -24.67
N ARG A 393 4.59 -20.24 -25.65
CA ARG A 393 6.05 -20.20 -25.54
C ARG A 393 6.48 -18.99 -24.71
N ALA A 394 6.45 -19.14 -23.38
CA ALA A 394 7.07 -18.17 -22.49
C ALA A 394 8.58 -18.15 -22.79
N TYR A 395 9.11 -16.94 -23.13
CA TYR A 395 10.56 -16.63 -23.15
C TYR A 395 11.35 -17.07 -24.39
N ASN A 396 10.92 -16.75 -25.60
CA ASN A 396 11.83 -16.82 -26.73
C ASN A 396 12.74 -15.57 -26.76
N ARG A 397 13.94 -15.68 -26.13
CA ARG A 397 14.93 -14.56 -26.01
C ARG A 397 15.46 -14.10 -27.37
N THR A 398 15.52 -15.01 -28.34
CA THR A 398 16.02 -14.79 -29.69
C THR A 398 14.89 -14.66 -30.71
N ALA A 399 13.63 -14.52 -30.24
CA ALA A 399 12.50 -14.36 -31.16
C ALA A 399 12.77 -13.24 -32.15
N HIS A 400 12.77 -13.59 -33.40
CA HIS A 400 12.93 -12.65 -34.53
C HIS A 400 14.24 -11.86 -34.49
N LEU A 401 15.34 -12.40 -33.93
CA LEU A 401 16.60 -11.65 -33.83
C LEU A 401 17.15 -11.19 -35.17
N PRO A 402 17.13 -12.01 -36.27
CA PRO A 402 17.56 -11.56 -37.58
C PRO A 402 16.71 -10.41 -38.13
N GLU A 403 15.38 -10.50 -37.95
CA GLU A 403 14.43 -9.47 -38.41
C GLU A 403 14.58 -8.20 -37.56
N ARG A 404 14.80 -8.35 -36.27
CA ARG A 404 15.07 -7.21 -35.39
C ARG A 404 16.40 -6.54 -35.71
N ARG A 405 17.43 -7.26 -36.11
CA ARG A 405 18.68 -6.65 -36.62
C ARG A 405 18.41 -5.77 -37.83
N LYS A 406 17.65 -6.28 -38.81
CA LYS A 406 17.24 -5.49 -39.99
C LYS A 406 16.41 -4.27 -39.62
N MET A 407 15.48 -4.46 -38.67
CA MET A 407 14.65 -3.35 -38.18
C MET A 407 15.49 -2.29 -37.49
N MET A 408 16.43 -2.66 -36.62
CA MET A 408 17.27 -1.70 -35.89
C MET A 408 18.22 -0.94 -36.83
N GLN A 409 18.76 -1.60 -37.86
CA GLN A 409 19.54 -0.94 -38.85
C GLN A 409 18.70 0.02 -39.70
N GLY A 410 17.56 -0.43 -40.22
CA GLY A 410 16.64 0.43 -40.96
C GLY A 410 16.13 1.62 -40.18
N TRP A 411 15.93 1.42 -38.85
CA TRP A 411 15.58 2.50 -37.91
C TRP A 411 16.69 3.54 -37.80
N ALA A 412 17.94 3.11 -37.62
CA ALA A 412 19.08 4.02 -37.53
C ALA A 412 19.32 4.79 -38.83
N ASP A 413 19.25 4.11 -39.96
CA ASP A 413 19.36 4.71 -41.29
C ASP A 413 18.26 5.77 -41.53
N TYR A 414 17.03 5.48 -41.13
CA TYR A 414 15.92 6.41 -41.19
C TYR A 414 16.14 7.65 -40.32
N LEU A 415 16.60 7.48 -39.08
CA LEU A 415 16.90 8.62 -38.20
C LEU A 415 18.04 9.50 -38.78
N ASP A 416 19.06 8.90 -39.38
CA ASP A 416 20.13 9.64 -40.03
C ASP A 416 19.63 10.41 -41.24
N ALA A 417 18.78 9.80 -42.08
CA ALA A 417 18.15 10.46 -43.20
C ALA A 417 17.28 11.66 -42.76
N LEU A 418 16.47 11.49 -41.73
CA LEU A 418 15.66 12.59 -41.16
C LEU A 418 16.54 13.73 -40.59
N ARG A 419 17.65 13.39 -39.96
CA ARG A 419 18.57 14.37 -39.38
C ARG A 419 19.25 15.22 -40.44
N THR A 420 19.61 14.61 -41.61
CA THR A 420 20.36 15.25 -42.70
C THR A 420 19.46 15.85 -43.76
N ASP A 421 18.15 15.87 -43.58
CA ASP A 421 17.16 16.30 -44.57
C ASP A 421 17.29 15.54 -45.94
N ALA A 422 17.80 14.32 -45.93
CA ALA A 422 17.81 13.45 -47.10
C ALA A 422 16.36 13.03 -47.42
N ASN A 423 16.06 12.89 -48.75
CA ASN A 423 14.74 12.43 -49.21
C ASN A 423 14.40 11.07 -48.61
N VAL A 424 13.50 11.07 -47.61
CA VAL A 424 13.04 9.86 -46.96
C VAL A 424 11.93 9.26 -47.82
N VAL A 425 12.23 8.18 -48.53
CA VAL A 425 11.24 7.43 -49.29
C VAL A 425 10.57 6.41 -48.35
N PRO A 426 9.25 6.56 -48.05
CA PRO A 426 8.57 5.56 -47.21
C PRO A 426 8.55 4.20 -47.93
N ILE A 427 8.87 3.13 -47.21
CA ILE A 427 8.78 1.77 -47.72
C ILE A 427 7.30 1.44 -47.87
N LYS A 428 6.78 1.45 -49.11
CA LYS A 428 5.41 1.03 -49.38
C LYS A 428 5.23 -0.44 -49.01
N ARG A 429 4.36 -0.74 -48.07
CA ARG A 429 3.86 -2.10 -47.84
C ARG A 429 3.35 -2.66 -49.20
N LYS A 430 3.94 -3.74 -49.73
CA LYS A 430 3.24 -4.59 -50.68
C LYS A 430 2.00 -5.11 -49.99
N ALA A 431 0.82 -4.69 -50.46
CA ALA A 431 -0.43 -5.28 -50.02
C ALA A 431 -0.32 -6.81 -50.19
N SER A 432 -0.39 -7.55 -49.10
CA SER A 432 -0.56 -8.98 -49.16
C SER A 432 -1.91 -9.22 -49.83
N GLN A 433 -1.87 -9.68 -51.06
CA GLN A 433 -3.07 -10.23 -51.70
C GLN A 433 -3.54 -11.40 -50.85
N ALA A 434 -4.83 -11.32 -50.46
CA ALA A 434 -5.56 -12.30 -49.65
C ALA A 434 -5.57 -13.69 -50.25
#